data_3b8ce7c8b9ad27e0a3017d3d6c431dd2
#
_entry.id   3b8ce7c8b9ad27e0a3017d3d6c431dd2
#
_cell.length_a   1.000
_cell.length_b   1.000
_cell.length_c   1.000
_cell.angle_alpha   90.00
_cell.angle_beta   90.00
_cell.angle_gamma   90.00
#
_symmetry.space_group_name_H-M   'P 1'
#
loop_
_entity.id
_entity.type
_entity.pdbx_description
1 polymer ?
#
loop_
_entity_poly.entity_id
_entity_poly.type
_entity_poly.pdbx_seq_one_letter_code
_entity_poly.pdbx_strand_id
1 'polypeptide(L)'
;MRTNLPVSNVEYPITDETLIVSKTDLKGKLTYFNDQFVAASGFTEQELMGQPHNIIRHPDMPPEAFGNLWDTLKAGKPWAGAVKNRRKNGDFYWVLASATPIWEGGQVTGYMSIRSRLPNDQRDEAERVYALFRANKAQAYKVEAGMIRKRSFSDTFAVFTRSLKARLVTLTAVQAAFMVIVGVAGIVATRDSNTQMKSVYEDRAVPLAQLYDINDRMKGNTIALYDALAKSRAGKAAGDVAGIVSGNVEAISRTWAEYMATYLTPEEKMVADDFAPKRKNYVDKAIKPGLALLADRKYDELDTLLAGSANQLFALAKEDMDKLVAIQVKEAKALYEGAERQYVIVLSLSIALLAIGLLLGGWIGIQTIRAIGRPLEQLNGAMVKIAQGLFNSRIAVEKDDEIGIALRNVQAMQAKLGFDRESQKDMEKRVAIQRKADMHKLAGDFEAAVGDII
;
A
#
# COMPACT_ATOMS: atom_id res chain seq x y z
N MET A 1 -3.15 18.68 44.18
CA MET A 1 -2.41 17.41 44.31
C MET A 1 -1.62 17.40 45.60
N ARG A 2 -1.47 16.26 46.30
CA ARG A 2 -0.66 16.20 47.54
C ARG A 2 0.82 16.35 47.17
N THR A 3 1.51 17.32 47.79
CA THR A 3 2.95 17.54 47.69
C THR A 3 3.62 16.96 48.93
N ASN A 4 4.37 15.88 48.75
CA ASN A 4 5.07 15.23 49.85
C ASN A 4 6.48 15.88 50.01
N LEU A 5 6.72 16.46 51.18
CA LEU A 5 8.01 17.09 51.57
C LEU A 5 8.49 16.48 52.91
N PRO A 6 9.80 16.57 53.19
CA PRO A 6 10.89 17.07 52.38
C PRO A 6 11.27 16.12 51.22
N VAL A 7 12.07 16.59 50.27
CA VAL A 7 12.75 15.79 49.24
C VAL A 7 14.26 15.97 49.32
N SER A 8 14.99 14.92 49.07
CA SER A 8 16.46 14.94 48.93
C SER A 8 16.89 14.54 47.54
N ASN A 9 18.17 14.71 47.21
CA ASN A 9 18.75 14.22 45.94
C ASN A 9 19.45 12.87 46.10
N VAL A 10 19.14 12.09 47.15
CA VAL A 10 19.71 10.79 47.43
C VAL A 10 18.81 9.72 46.88
N GLU A 11 19.36 8.88 46.01
CA GLU A 11 18.64 7.73 45.44
C GLU A 11 18.82 6.49 46.30
N TYR A 12 17.73 5.86 46.68
CA TYR A 12 17.73 4.54 47.31
C TYR A 12 17.81 3.46 46.21
N PRO A 13 18.83 2.56 46.24
CA PRO A 13 19.02 1.60 45.18
C PRO A 13 17.94 0.50 45.19
N ILE A 14 17.34 0.26 44.02
CA ILE A 14 16.49 -0.90 43.78
C ILE A 14 17.28 -1.91 42.95
N THR A 15 17.44 -3.12 43.48
CA THR A 15 18.18 -4.21 42.83
C THR A 15 17.29 -5.07 41.92
N ASP A 16 17.90 -5.92 41.09
CA ASP A 16 17.17 -6.84 40.23
C ASP A 16 16.36 -7.90 41.00
N GLU A 17 16.75 -8.17 42.29
CA GLU A 17 16.06 -9.07 43.18
C GLU A 17 14.87 -8.41 43.90
N THR A 18 14.81 -7.07 43.87
CA THR A 18 13.77 -6.31 44.58
C THR A 18 12.43 -6.42 43.84
N LEU A 19 11.43 -6.95 44.51
CA LEU A 19 10.05 -7.03 44.02
C LEU A 19 9.11 -6.39 45.03
N ILE A 20 8.75 -5.14 44.83
CA ILE A 20 7.87 -4.37 45.71
C ILE A 20 6.42 -4.61 45.26
N VAL A 21 5.60 -5.09 46.19
CA VAL A 21 4.21 -5.49 45.92
C VAL A 21 3.26 -4.72 46.78
N SER A 22 2.12 -4.27 46.24
CA SER A 22 1.03 -3.69 47.02
C SER A 22 -0.34 -3.97 46.39
N LYS A 23 -1.40 -3.97 47.26
CA LYS A 23 -2.81 -3.91 46.89
C LYS A 23 -3.42 -2.60 47.38
N THR A 24 -4.42 -2.12 46.67
CA THR A 24 -5.27 -1.00 47.11
C THR A 24 -6.75 -1.35 46.90
N ASP A 25 -7.61 -0.68 47.63
CA ASP A 25 -9.03 -0.62 47.34
C ASP A 25 -9.31 0.22 46.06
N LEU A 26 -10.57 0.36 45.68
CA LEU A 26 -11.00 1.20 44.53
C LEU A 26 -10.69 2.70 44.71
N LYS A 27 -10.49 3.14 45.96
CA LYS A 27 -10.13 4.53 46.30
C LYS A 27 -8.62 4.75 46.35
N GLY A 28 -7.83 3.71 46.06
CA GLY A 28 -6.38 3.76 46.09
C GLY A 28 -5.75 3.73 47.48
N LYS A 29 -6.48 3.25 48.51
CA LYS A 29 -5.95 3.06 49.88
C LYS A 29 -5.26 1.69 49.94
N LEU A 30 -4.08 1.65 50.57
CA LEU A 30 -3.28 0.45 50.74
C LEU A 30 -4.00 -0.57 51.63
N THR A 31 -4.24 -1.77 51.11
CA THR A 31 -4.87 -2.90 51.82
C THR A 31 -3.89 -4.06 52.03
N TYR A 32 -2.80 -4.07 51.26
CA TYR A 32 -1.71 -5.04 51.42
C TYR A 32 -0.42 -4.46 50.84
N PHE A 33 0.72 -4.82 51.39
CA PHE A 33 2.06 -4.57 50.90
C PHE A 33 3.05 -5.58 51.52
N ASN A 34 4.15 -5.88 50.82
CA ASN A 34 5.20 -6.79 51.30
C ASN A 34 6.30 -6.03 52.09
N ASP A 35 7.19 -6.79 52.75
CA ASP A 35 8.32 -6.24 53.52
C ASP A 35 9.22 -5.32 52.65
N GLN A 36 9.37 -5.64 51.37
CA GLN A 36 10.18 -4.83 50.46
C GLN A 36 9.55 -3.46 50.17
N PHE A 37 8.21 -3.36 50.22
CA PHE A 37 7.55 -2.06 50.12
C PHE A 37 7.84 -1.20 51.38
N VAL A 38 7.81 -1.80 52.56
CA VAL A 38 8.15 -1.14 53.84
C VAL A 38 9.61 -0.66 53.79
N ALA A 39 10.54 -1.54 53.46
CA ALA A 39 11.97 -1.22 53.35
C ALA A 39 12.25 -0.10 52.32
N ALA A 40 11.66 -0.20 51.12
CA ALA A 40 11.87 0.79 50.07
C ALA A 40 11.22 2.14 50.40
N SER A 41 10.05 2.17 51.00
CA SER A 41 9.33 3.40 51.33
C SER A 41 9.88 4.10 52.59
N GLY A 42 10.48 3.35 53.51
CA GLY A 42 10.97 3.84 54.78
C GLY A 42 9.88 4.21 55.80
N PHE A 43 8.64 3.89 55.51
CA PHE A 43 7.51 4.00 56.45
C PHE A 43 7.31 2.69 57.18
N THR A 44 6.73 2.74 58.37
CA THR A 44 6.31 1.53 59.13
C THR A 44 5.03 0.95 58.54
N GLU A 45 4.76 -0.33 58.84
CA GLU A 45 3.51 -0.99 58.44
C GLU A 45 2.27 -0.25 58.92
N GLN A 46 2.30 0.22 60.21
CA GLN A 46 1.20 1.00 60.80
C GLN A 46 0.96 2.35 60.10
N GLU A 47 2.00 3.00 59.64
CA GLU A 47 1.92 4.26 58.87
C GLU A 47 1.42 4.11 57.44
N LEU A 48 1.52 2.92 56.87
CA LEU A 48 1.13 2.64 55.48
C LEU A 48 -0.30 2.09 55.39
N MET A 49 -0.70 1.21 56.29
CA MET A 49 -1.98 0.53 56.20
C MET A 49 -3.17 1.50 56.18
N GLY A 50 -4.04 1.36 55.18
CA GLY A 50 -5.21 2.21 54.97
C GLY A 50 -4.90 3.61 54.41
N GLN A 51 -3.63 3.97 54.25
CA GLN A 51 -3.26 5.25 53.65
C GLN A 51 -3.42 5.24 52.13
N PRO A 52 -3.72 6.40 51.52
CA PRO A 52 -3.69 6.53 50.08
C PRO A 52 -2.30 6.25 49.52
N HIS A 53 -2.22 5.50 48.45
CA HIS A 53 -0.94 5.10 47.80
C HIS A 53 -0.06 6.30 47.43
N ASN A 54 -0.64 7.50 47.24
CA ASN A 54 0.10 8.71 46.96
C ASN A 54 0.99 9.23 48.12
N ILE A 55 0.99 8.56 49.27
CA ILE A 55 1.91 8.86 50.39
C ILE A 55 3.39 8.76 49.97
N ILE A 56 3.70 7.81 49.06
CA ILE A 56 5.05 7.62 48.54
C ILE A 56 5.31 8.38 47.22
N ARG A 57 4.40 9.22 46.77
CA ARG A 57 4.56 9.92 45.49
C ARG A 57 5.64 10.99 45.59
N HIS A 58 6.62 10.97 44.64
CA HIS A 58 7.58 12.06 44.53
C HIS A 58 6.94 13.27 43.82
N PRO A 59 7.24 14.53 44.25
CA PRO A 59 6.71 15.72 43.61
C PRO A 59 7.10 15.90 42.14
N ASP A 60 8.24 15.32 41.71
CA ASP A 60 8.69 15.37 40.31
C ASP A 60 7.84 14.56 39.35
N MET A 61 6.96 13.70 39.84
CA MET A 61 6.05 12.93 38.97
C MET A 61 4.94 13.84 38.40
N PRO A 62 4.85 13.96 37.06
CA PRO A 62 3.87 14.84 36.44
C PRO A 62 2.45 14.34 36.65
N PRO A 63 1.46 15.26 36.76
CA PRO A 63 0.04 14.91 36.87
C PRO A 63 -0.45 14.00 35.74
N GLU A 64 0.04 14.20 34.52
CA GLU A 64 -0.34 13.47 33.33
C GLU A 64 -0.04 11.97 33.44
N ALA A 65 1.10 11.59 34.03
CA ALA A 65 1.44 10.18 34.24
C ALA A 65 0.44 9.47 35.18
N PHE A 66 0.02 10.14 36.25
CA PHE A 66 -0.98 9.58 37.18
C PHE A 66 -2.41 9.66 36.62
N GLY A 67 -2.75 10.71 35.87
CA GLY A 67 -4.00 10.79 35.13
C GLY A 67 -4.14 9.58 34.21
N ASN A 68 -3.13 9.34 33.38
CA ASN A 68 -3.09 8.19 32.48
C ASN A 68 -3.13 6.84 33.21
N LEU A 69 -2.47 6.71 34.40
CA LEU A 69 -2.56 5.48 35.21
C LEU A 69 -4.02 5.23 35.64
N TRP A 70 -4.69 6.19 36.22
CA TRP A 70 -6.05 6.02 36.70
C TRP A 70 -7.06 5.81 35.58
N ASP A 71 -6.95 6.51 34.48
CA ASP A 71 -7.80 6.34 33.30
C ASP A 71 -7.65 4.92 32.70
N THR A 72 -6.41 4.42 32.66
CA THR A 72 -6.14 3.06 32.17
C THR A 72 -6.71 1.99 33.10
N LEU A 73 -6.48 2.10 34.41
CA LEU A 73 -6.95 1.13 35.38
C LEU A 73 -8.49 1.12 35.52
N LYS A 74 -9.15 2.28 35.50
CA LYS A 74 -10.61 2.41 35.51
C LYS A 74 -11.23 1.82 34.22
N ALA A 75 -10.50 1.86 33.08
CA ALA A 75 -10.93 1.19 31.86
C ALA A 75 -10.73 -0.34 31.92
N GLY A 76 -10.34 -0.91 33.05
CA GLY A 76 -10.10 -2.34 33.21
C GLY A 76 -8.80 -2.84 32.57
N LYS A 77 -7.88 -1.94 32.20
CA LYS A 77 -6.66 -2.27 31.49
C LYS A 77 -5.41 -2.19 32.38
N PRO A 78 -4.41 -3.04 32.16
CA PRO A 78 -3.14 -2.93 32.86
C PRO A 78 -2.34 -1.69 32.40
N TRP A 79 -1.59 -1.11 33.34
CA TRP A 79 -0.71 0.05 33.15
C TRP A 79 0.71 -0.33 33.55
N ALA A 80 1.72 0.10 32.78
CA ALA A 80 3.12 -0.10 33.15
C ALA A 80 3.97 1.11 32.74
N GLY A 81 4.69 1.69 33.71
CA GLY A 81 5.49 2.89 33.43
C GLY A 81 6.56 3.17 34.48
N ALA A 82 7.46 4.09 34.15
CA ALA A 82 8.49 4.59 35.06
C ALA A 82 7.85 5.48 36.15
N VAL A 83 8.17 5.18 37.41
CA VAL A 83 7.65 5.94 38.56
C VAL A 83 8.80 6.32 39.50
N LYS A 84 8.90 7.60 39.82
CA LYS A 84 9.75 8.13 40.90
C LYS A 84 8.95 8.17 42.17
N ASN A 85 9.36 7.44 43.20
CA ASN A 85 8.75 7.44 44.50
C ASN A 85 9.64 8.17 45.53
N ARG A 86 9.02 8.68 46.58
CA ARG A 86 9.66 9.37 47.70
C ARG A 86 9.62 8.47 48.94
N ARG A 87 10.73 8.38 49.63
CA ARG A 87 10.87 7.74 50.94
C ARG A 87 10.44 8.69 52.07
N LYS A 88 10.18 8.15 53.26
CA LYS A 88 9.76 8.93 54.45
C LYS A 88 10.81 10.01 54.79
N ASN A 89 12.11 9.72 54.71
CA ASN A 89 13.20 10.64 54.98
C ASN A 89 13.43 11.71 53.89
N GLY A 90 12.75 11.61 52.75
CA GLY A 90 12.88 12.52 51.61
C GLY A 90 13.69 11.97 50.46
N ASP A 91 14.42 10.87 50.59
CA ASP A 91 15.14 10.22 49.52
C ASP A 91 14.14 9.68 48.44
N PHE A 92 14.68 9.33 47.32
CA PHE A 92 13.81 8.82 46.22
C PHE A 92 14.32 7.48 45.69
N TYR A 93 13.42 6.79 44.97
CA TYR A 93 13.78 5.61 44.20
C TYR A 93 12.95 5.51 42.93
N TRP A 94 13.58 5.01 41.85
CA TRP A 94 12.94 4.76 40.59
C TRP A 94 12.53 3.30 40.46
N VAL A 95 11.33 3.07 39.92
CA VAL A 95 10.81 1.73 39.67
C VAL A 95 10.10 1.68 38.32
N LEU A 96 10.14 0.52 37.70
CA LEU A 96 9.16 0.14 36.69
C LEU A 96 7.92 -0.39 37.44
N ALA A 97 6.85 0.39 37.45
CA ALA A 97 5.61 0.02 38.10
C ALA A 97 4.66 -0.60 37.09
N SER A 98 4.20 -1.84 37.37
CA SER A 98 3.12 -2.52 36.66
C SER A 98 1.91 -2.56 37.59
N ALA A 99 0.80 -1.96 37.18
CA ALA A 99 -0.45 -1.94 37.93
C ALA A 99 -1.57 -2.57 37.11
N THR A 100 -2.41 -3.38 37.75
CA THR A 100 -3.53 -4.06 37.10
C THR A 100 -4.77 -4.09 38.00
N PRO A 101 -6.00 -4.03 37.45
CA PRO A 101 -7.21 -4.23 38.20
C PRO A 101 -7.29 -5.66 38.75
N ILE A 102 -7.86 -5.79 39.97
CA ILE A 102 -8.21 -7.08 40.58
C ILE A 102 -9.67 -7.36 40.23
N TRP A 103 -9.92 -8.49 39.61
CA TRP A 103 -11.26 -8.91 39.21
C TRP A 103 -11.77 -10.02 40.11
N GLU A 104 -12.94 -9.83 40.69
CA GLU A 104 -13.65 -10.82 41.47
C GLU A 104 -15.12 -10.82 41.07
N GLY A 105 -15.66 -11.97 40.70
CA GLY A 105 -17.04 -12.09 40.24
C GLY A 105 -17.42 -11.21 39.04
N GLY A 106 -16.44 -10.87 38.16
CA GLY A 106 -16.66 -10.03 36.99
C GLY A 106 -16.64 -8.52 37.26
N GLN A 107 -16.35 -8.11 38.51
CA GLN A 107 -16.22 -6.70 38.91
C GLN A 107 -14.82 -6.40 39.41
N VAL A 108 -14.36 -5.16 39.19
CA VAL A 108 -13.10 -4.68 39.75
C VAL A 108 -13.30 -4.37 41.22
N THR A 109 -12.54 -5.05 42.11
CA THR A 109 -12.62 -4.88 43.57
C THR A 109 -11.47 -4.05 44.14
N GLY A 110 -10.41 -3.83 43.37
CA GLY A 110 -9.24 -3.07 43.75
C GLY A 110 -8.16 -3.09 42.69
N TYR A 111 -6.96 -2.66 43.06
CA TYR A 111 -5.82 -2.62 42.18
C TYR A 111 -4.61 -3.27 42.86
N MET A 112 -3.84 -4.04 42.07
CA MET A 112 -2.54 -4.54 42.49
C MET A 112 -1.42 -3.86 41.70
N SER A 113 -0.27 -3.71 42.33
CA SER A 113 0.92 -3.19 41.65
C SER A 113 2.17 -3.95 42.09
N ILE A 114 2.95 -4.31 41.09
CA ILE A 114 4.30 -4.81 41.28
C ILE A 114 5.29 -3.78 40.73
N ARG A 115 6.40 -3.60 41.45
CA ARG A 115 7.45 -2.68 41.09
C ARG A 115 8.78 -3.42 41.12
N SER A 116 9.51 -3.30 40.04
CA SER A 116 10.87 -3.82 39.90
C SER A 116 11.84 -2.71 39.53
N ARG A 117 13.12 -3.02 39.46
CA ARG A 117 14.15 -2.07 39.02
C ARG A 117 13.82 -1.50 37.65
N LEU A 118 13.96 -0.19 37.54
CA LEU A 118 13.87 0.52 36.27
C LEU A 118 15.27 0.56 35.62
N PRO A 119 15.46 0.12 34.37
CA PRO A 119 16.72 0.27 33.64
C PRO A 119 17.17 1.74 33.53
N ASN A 120 18.47 2.00 33.58
CA ASN A 120 19.02 3.35 33.64
C ASN A 120 18.66 4.19 32.41
N ASP A 121 18.68 3.59 31.22
CA ASP A 121 18.29 4.24 29.96
C ASP A 121 16.85 4.77 29.99
N GLN A 122 15.93 4.00 30.59
CA GLN A 122 14.53 4.39 30.73
C GLN A 122 14.31 5.39 31.85
N ARG A 123 15.09 5.29 32.93
CA ARG A 123 15.08 6.27 34.00
C ARG A 123 15.46 7.65 33.45
N ASP A 124 16.56 7.73 32.71
CA ASP A 124 17.10 8.98 32.17
C ASP A 124 16.12 9.60 31.14
N GLU A 125 15.49 8.77 30.30
CA GLU A 125 14.44 9.23 29.40
C GLU A 125 13.20 9.73 30.16
N ALA A 126 12.74 8.97 31.16
CA ALA A 126 11.56 9.35 31.96
C ALA A 126 11.82 10.65 32.72
N GLU A 127 12.98 10.81 33.35
CA GLU A 127 13.36 12.03 34.08
C GLU A 127 13.36 13.26 33.19
N ARG A 128 13.98 13.14 32.00
CA ARG A 128 14.01 14.20 31.00
C ARG A 128 12.61 14.58 30.50
N VAL A 129 11.79 13.60 30.14
CA VAL A 129 10.45 13.88 29.57
C VAL A 129 9.48 14.34 30.64
N TYR A 130 9.54 13.80 31.87
CA TYR A 130 8.71 14.26 32.99
C TYR A 130 9.05 15.69 33.40
N ALA A 131 10.32 16.11 33.28
CA ALA A 131 10.70 17.49 33.44
C ALA A 131 10.06 18.43 32.39
N LEU A 132 9.94 17.96 31.12
CA LEU A 132 9.23 18.71 30.07
C LEU A 132 7.72 18.83 30.38
N PHE A 133 7.08 17.78 30.89
CA PHE A 133 5.68 17.85 31.34
C PHE A 133 5.49 18.87 32.44
N ARG A 134 6.34 18.85 33.47
CA ARG A 134 6.29 19.84 34.58
C ARG A 134 6.50 21.29 34.11
N ALA A 135 7.34 21.45 33.08
CA ALA A 135 7.62 22.78 32.49
C ALA A 135 6.57 23.20 31.44
N ASN A 136 5.51 22.39 31.23
CA ASN A 136 4.51 22.58 30.17
C ASN A 136 5.10 22.68 28.74
N LYS A 137 6.22 21.98 28.49
CA LYS A 137 6.98 21.94 27.21
C LYS A 137 6.95 20.56 26.55
N ALA A 138 6.04 19.68 26.95
CA ALA A 138 5.96 18.29 26.45
C ALA A 138 5.00 18.11 25.27
N GLN A 139 4.76 19.13 24.42
CA GLN A 139 3.81 19.05 23.30
C GLN A 139 4.16 17.94 22.30
N ALA A 140 5.46 17.62 22.17
CA ALA A 140 5.95 16.55 21.31
C ALA A 140 5.79 15.13 21.91
N TYR A 141 5.30 15.02 23.15
CA TYR A 141 5.19 13.77 23.87
C TYR A 141 3.75 13.51 24.36
N LYS A 142 3.42 12.25 24.56
CA LYS A 142 2.20 11.78 25.24
C LYS A 142 2.55 10.59 26.13
N VAL A 143 1.76 10.38 27.20
CA VAL A 143 1.81 9.15 28.02
C VAL A 143 0.63 8.28 27.64
N GLU A 144 0.88 7.03 27.28
CA GLU A 144 -0.12 6.07 26.81
C GLU A 144 0.10 4.72 27.49
N ALA A 145 -0.84 4.30 28.35
CA ALA A 145 -0.73 3.12 29.21
C ALA A 145 0.60 3.04 30.00
N GLY A 146 1.14 4.19 30.42
CA GLY A 146 2.39 4.33 31.18
C GLY A 146 3.62 4.56 30.34
N MET A 147 3.57 4.35 29.04
CA MET A 147 4.71 4.56 28.16
C MET A 147 4.78 6.00 27.64
N ILE A 148 6.00 6.54 27.65
CA ILE A 148 6.31 7.84 27.03
C ILE A 148 6.43 7.61 25.52
N ARG A 149 5.65 8.34 24.71
CA ARG A 149 5.68 8.29 23.25
C ARG A 149 5.83 9.68 22.65
N LYS A 150 6.66 9.80 21.62
CA LYS A 150 6.69 11.01 20.79
C LYS A 150 5.43 11.03 19.90
N ARG A 151 4.83 12.21 19.80
CA ARG A 151 3.79 12.47 18.79
C ARG A 151 4.47 12.52 17.42
N SER A 152 3.98 11.76 16.46
CA SER A 152 4.51 11.73 15.08
C SER A 152 3.46 12.25 14.11
N PHE A 153 3.90 12.94 13.06
CA PHE A 153 3.02 13.35 11.95
C PHE A 153 2.37 12.13 11.25
N SER A 154 3.01 10.95 11.35
CA SER A 154 2.44 9.69 10.89
C SER A 154 1.21 9.23 11.69
N ASP A 155 0.91 9.85 12.84
CA ASP A 155 -0.29 9.53 13.63
C ASP A 155 -1.58 9.85 12.86
N THR A 156 -1.54 10.74 11.87
CA THR A 156 -2.68 11.07 10.99
C THR A 156 -2.94 9.96 9.96
N PHE A 157 -1.88 9.29 9.47
CA PHE A 157 -1.97 8.11 8.60
C PHE A 157 -2.05 6.79 9.39
N ALA A 158 -1.92 6.86 10.70
CA ALA A 158 -1.93 5.69 11.59
C ALA A 158 -3.26 4.93 11.59
N VAL A 159 -4.36 5.52 11.11
CA VAL A 159 -5.65 4.83 10.97
C VAL A 159 -5.49 3.58 10.10
N PHE A 160 -4.71 3.66 9.00
CA PHE A 160 -4.45 2.55 8.08
C PHE A 160 -3.36 1.57 8.56
N THR A 161 -2.62 1.92 9.62
CA THR A 161 -1.48 1.12 10.10
C THR A 161 -1.55 0.77 11.58
N ARG A 162 -2.60 1.21 12.30
CA ARG A 162 -2.75 0.98 13.75
C ARG A 162 -2.98 -0.47 14.12
N SER A 163 -3.78 -1.19 13.34
CA SER A 163 -4.06 -2.60 13.60
C SER A 163 -3.42 -3.49 12.54
N LEU A 164 -3.15 -4.73 12.90
CA LEU A 164 -2.67 -5.76 11.98
C LEU A 164 -3.66 -5.98 10.83
N LYS A 165 -4.95 -6.02 11.17
CA LYS A 165 -6.04 -6.12 10.20
C LYS A 165 -6.02 -4.97 9.21
N ALA A 166 -5.86 -3.72 9.67
CA ALA A 166 -5.81 -2.55 8.79
C ALA A 166 -4.61 -2.61 7.82
N ARG A 167 -3.44 -3.06 8.28
CA ARG A 167 -2.24 -3.22 7.42
C ARG A 167 -2.44 -4.26 6.33
N LEU A 168 -3.01 -5.41 6.67
CA LEU A 168 -3.30 -6.47 5.69
C LEU A 168 -4.33 -6.01 4.66
N VAL A 169 -5.40 -5.34 5.09
CA VAL A 169 -6.40 -4.75 4.18
C VAL A 169 -5.77 -3.69 3.28
N THR A 170 -4.92 -2.82 3.81
CA THR A 170 -4.23 -1.79 3.00
C THR A 170 -3.30 -2.44 1.97
N LEU A 171 -2.54 -3.47 2.35
CA LEU A 171 -1.65 -4.19 1.44
C LEU A 171 -2.44 -4.80 0.27
N THR A 172 -3.51 -5.53 0.57
CA THR A 172 -4.36 -6.17 -0.47
C THR A 172 -5.09 -5.13 -1.33
N ALA A 173 -5.57 -4.03 -0.74
CA ALA A 173 -6.24 -2.96 -1.48
C ALA A 173 -5.29 -2.23 -2.44
N VAL A 174 -4.06 -1.94 -2.01
CA VAL A 174 -3.03 -1.32 -2.86
C VAL A 174 -2.68 -2.23 -4.03
N GLN A 175 -2.45 -3.53 -3.78
CA GLN A 175 -2.15 -4.49 -4.85
C GLN A 175 -3.33 -4.66 -5.83
N ALA A 176 -4.56 -4.74 -5.32
CA ALA A 176 -5.76 -4.82 -6.15
C ALA A 176 -5.92 -3.56 -7.01
N ALA A 177 -5.68 -2.37 -6.46
CA ALA A 177 -5.73 -1.11 -7.20
C ALA A 177 -4.70 -1.09 -8.35
N PHE A 178 -3.44 -1.50 -8.09
CA PHE A 178 -2.42 -1.62 -9.15
C PHE A 178 -2.84 -2.61 -10.24
N MET A 179 -3.39 -3.77 -9.86
CA MET A 179 -3.86 -4.76 -10.84
C MET A 179 -4.97 -4.20 -11.73
N VAL A 180 -5.93 -3.47 -11.15
CA VAL A 180 -7.01 -2.82 -11.91
C VAL A 180 -6.45 -1.75 -12.84
N ILE A 181 -5.52 -0.90 -12.38
CA ILE A 181 -4.90 0.16 -13.21
C ILE A 181 -4.18 -0.47 -14.41
N VAL A 182 -3.35 -1.49 -14.19
CA VAL A 182 -2.62 -2.18 -15.27
C VAL A 182 -3.60 -2.89 -16.23
N GLY A 183 -4.64 -3.53 -15.69
CA GLY A 183 -5.67 -4.17 -16.50
C GLY A 183 -6.43 -3.19 -17.39
N VAL A 184 -6.87 -2.06 -16.84
CA VAL A 184 -7.55 -1.00 -17.61
C VAL A 184 -6.61 -0.40 -18.65
N ALA A 185 -5.37 -0.09 -18.31
CA ALA A 185 -4.38 0.42 -19.25
C ALA A 185 -4.14 -0.57 -20.42
N GLY A 186 -4.05 -1.87 -20.13
CA GLY A 186 -3.93 -2.93 -21.13
C GLY A 186 -5.14 -3.01 -22.07
N ILE A 187 -6.34 -2.93 -21.54
CA ILE A 187 -7.59 -2.93 -22.36
C ILE A 187 -7.64 -1.70 -23.28
N VAL A 188 -7.33 -0.51 -22.76
CA VAL A 188 -7.29 0.72 -23.56
C VAL A 188 -6.25 0.63 -24.66
N ALA A 189 -5.04 0.18 -24.34
CA ALA A 189 -3.96 0.02 -25.33
C ALA A 189 -4.32 -0.99 -26.43
N THR A 190 -4.95 -2.12 -26.07
CA THR A 190 -5.40 -3.12 -27.03
C THR A 190 -6.51 -2.57 -27.96
N ARG A 191 -7.45 -1.82 -27.40
CA ARG A 191 -8.52 -1.18 -28.19
C ARG A 191 -7.94 -0.16 -29.19
N ASP A 192 -7.02 0.67 -28.75
CA ASP A 192 -6.33 1.67 -29.59
C ASP A 192 -5.55 1.01 -30.72
N SER A 193 -4.77 -0.02 -30.40
CA SER A 193 -4.01 -0.82 -31.40
C SER A 193 -4.94 -1.44 -32.44
N ASN A 194 -6.08 -2.01 -32.01
CA ASN A 194 -7.05 -2.59 -32.95
C ASN A 194 -7.69 -1.54 -33.85
N THR A 195 -7.97 -0.33 -33.34
CA THR A 195 -8.50 0.78 -34.10
C THR A 195 -7.49 1.26 -35.17
N GLN A 196 -6.22 1.37 -34.80
CA GLN A 196 -5.16 1.75 -35.74
C GLN A 196 -4.97 0.69 -36.83
N MET A 197 -4.97 -0.60 -36.45
CA MET A 197 -4.87 -1.70 -37.43
C MET A 197 -6.05 -1.70 -38.42
N LYS A 198 -7.26 -1.41 -37.92
CA LYS A 198 -8.46 -1.27 -38.75
C LYS A 198 -8.29 -0.12 -39.75
N SER A 199 -7.78 1.03 -39.32
CA SER A 199 -7.52 2.18 -40.19
C SER A 199 -6.45 1.88 -41.23
N VAL A 200 -5.36 1.19 -40.86
CA VAL A 200 -4.36 0.74 -41.83
C VAL A 200 -4.98 -0.16 -42.92
N TYR A 201 -5.87 -1.06 -42.54
CA TYR A 201 -6.52 -1.95 -43.49
C TYR A 201 -7.58 -1.23 -44.34
N GLU A 202 -8.56 -0.61 -43.68
CA GLU A 202 -9.74 -0.01 -44.38
C GLU A 202 -9.41 1.29 -45.11
N ASP A 203 -8.55 2.14 -44.54
CA ASP A 203 -8.28 3.47 -45.08
C ASP A 203 -7.01 3.53 -45.96
N ARG A 204 -6.17 2.46 -45.98
CA ARG A 204 -4.92 2.46 -46.72
C ARG A 204 -4.76 1.25 -47.62
N ALA A 205 -4.88 0.03 -47.08
CA ALA A 205 -4.64 -1.18 -47.90
C ALA A 205 -5.74 -1.41 -48.94
N VAL A 206 -7.01 -1.25 -48.56
CA VAL A 206 -8.15 -1.37 -49.51
C VAL A 206 -8.11 -0.28 -50.58
N PRO A 207 -7.97 1.02 -50.25
CA PRO A 207 -7.82 2.07 -51.22
C PRO A 207 -6.63 1.86 -52.20
N LEU A 208 -5.50 1.38 -51.67
CA LEU A 208 -4.35 1.07 -52.49
C LEU A 208 -4.68 0.00 -53.54
N ALA A 209 -5.36 -1.07 -53.14
CA ALA A 209 -5.78 -2.13 -54.09
C ALA A 209 -6.78 -1.59 -55.13
N GLN A 210 -7.69 -0.69 -54.74
CA GLN A 210 -8.62 -0.03 -55.64
C GLN A 210 -7.92 0.83 -56.69
N LEU A 211 -6.90 1.62 -56.28
CA LEU A 211 -6.11 2.43 -57.18
C LEU A 211 -5.33 1.57 -58.20
N TYR A 212 -4.78 0.44 -57.76
CA TYR A 212 -4.14 -0.53 -58.65
C TYR A 212 -5.12 -1.14 -59.65
N ASP A 213 -6.32 -1.57 -59.23
CA ASP A 213 -7.37 -2.11 -60.11
C ASP A 213 -7.76 -1.08 -61.20
N ILE A 214 -7.98 0.19 -60.79
CA ILE A 214 -8.31 1.27 -61.72
C ILE A 214 -7.20 1.45 -62.76
N ASN A 215 -5.93 1.53 -62.32
CA ASN A 215 -4.80 1.72 -63.19
C ASN A 215 -4.63 0.53 -64.16
N ASP A 216 -4.78 -0.69 -63.68
CA ASP A 216 -4.65 -1.90 -64.53
C ASP A 216 -5.74 -1.94 -65.58
N ARG A 217 -6.99 -1.65 -65.23
CA ARG A 217 -8.11 -1.58 -66.22
C ARG A 217 -7.96 -0.47 -67.21
N MET A 218 -7.47 0.72 -66.80
CA MET A 218 -7.16 1.82 -67.71
C MET A 218 -6.11 1.39 -68.74
N LYS A 219 -5.02 0.77 -68.32
CA LYS A 219 -3.97 0.22 -69.19
C LYS A 219 -4.53 -0.91 -70.04
N GLY A 220 -5.35 -1.79 -69.51
CA GLY A 220 -6.03 -2.88 -70.21
C GLY A 220 -6.85 -2.40 -71.40
N ASN A 221 -7.52 -1.24 -71.27
CA ASN A 221 -8.30 -0.64 -72.39
C ASN A 221 -7.39 -0.26 -73.57
N THR A 222 -6.22 0.33 -73.30
CA THR A 222 -5.26 0.66 -74.35
C THR A 222 -4.69 -0.61 -75.01
N ILE A 223 -4.34 -1.62 -74.18
CA ILE A 223 -3.84 -2.91 -74.69
C ILE A 223 -4.86 -3.62 -75.58
N ALA A 224 -6.14 -3.62 -75.14
CA ALA A 224 -7.21 -4.24 -75.93
C ALA A 224 -7.39 -3.59 -77.32
N LEU A 225 -7.25 -2.26 -77.39
CA LEU A 225 -7.33 -1.54 -78.66
C LEU A 225 -6.11 -1.83 -79.56
N TYR A 226 -4.88 -1.93 -79.01
CA TYR A 226 -3.68 -2.31 -79.78
C TYR A 226 -3.80 -3.76 -80.24
N ASP A 227 -4.23 -4.70 -79.47
CA ASP A 227 -4.42 -6.10 -79.83
C ASP A 227 -5.49 -6.25 -80.92
N ALA A 228 -6.60 -5.50 -80.81
CA ALA A 228 -7.60 -5.48 -81.85
C ALA A 228 -7.15 -4.91 -83.14
N LEU A 229 -6.32 -3.80 -83.15
CA LEU A 229 -5.74 -3.18 -84.29
C LEU A 229 -4.76 -4.16 -85.01
N ALA A 230 -3.90 -4.83 -84.26
CA ALA A 230 -2.95 -5.81 -84.77
C ALA A 230 -3.65 -7.02 -85.43
N LYS A 231 -4.69 -7.56 -84.77
CA LYS A 231 -5.52 -8.64 -85.34
C LYS A 231 -6.27 -8.22 -86.57
N SER A 232 -6.86 -7.01 -86.61
CA SER A 232 -7.61 -6.52 -87.76
C SER A 232 -6.70 -6.27 -88.96
N ARG A 233 -5.51 -5.70 -88.79
CA ARG A 233 -4.47 -5.56 -89.82
C ARG A 233 -4.01 -6.94 -90.38
N ALA A 234 -4.02 -7.98 -89.50
CA ALA A 234 -3.70 -9.35 -89.92
C ALA A 234 -4.88 -10.09 -90.54
N GLY A 235 -6.00 -9.44 -90.79
CA GLY A 235 -7.22 -10.06 -91.29
C GLY A 235 -7.99 -10.99 -90.34
N LYS A 236 -7.68 -10.91 -89.06
CA LYS A 236 -8.29 -11.71 -88.02
C LYS A 236 -9.43 -10.93 -87.33
N ALA A 237 -10.37 -11.60 -86.71
CA ALA A 237 -11.43 -10.96 -85.91
C ALA A 237 -10.85 -10.21 -84.71
N ALA A 238 -11.26 -8.99 -84.50
CA ALA A 238 -10.79 -8.14 -83.37
C ALA A 238 -11.29 -8.65 -82.02
N GLY A 239 -12.27 -9.53 -82.01
CA GLY A 239 -12.98 -9.94 -80.79
C GLY A 239 -13.96 -8.86 -80.27
N ASP A 240 -14.56 -9.11 -79.08
CA ASP A 240 -15.47 -8.15 -78.46
C ASP A 240 -14.67 -7.10 -77.61
N VAL A 241 -13.93 -6.26 -78.32
CA VAL A 241 -13.17 -5.20 -77.64
C VAL A 241 -14.06 -4.13 -77.04
N ALA A 242 -15.21 -3.89 -77.68
CA ALA A 242 -16.20 -2.89 -77.14
C ALA A 242 -16.77 -3.33 -75.79
N GLY A 243 -17.13 -4.60 -75.67
CA GLY A 243 -17.58 -5.17 -74.41
C GLY A 243 -16.48 -5.15 -73.31
N ILE A 244 -15.26 -5.51 -73.66
CA ILE A 244 -14.12 -5.44 -72.72
C ILE A 244 -13.90 -4.04 -72.20
N VAL A 245 -13.84 -3.05 -73.11
CA VAL A 245 -13.62 -1.64 -72.74
C VAL A 245 -14.78 -1.05 -71.96
N SER A 246 -16.02 -1.37 -72.37
CA SER A 246 -17.21 -0.89 -71.63
C SER A 246 -17.25 -1.44 -70.19
N GLY A 247 -17.01 -2.75 -70.06
CA GLY A 247 -16.94 -3.40 -68.75
C GLY A 247 -15.85 -2.80 -67.84
N ASN A 248 -14.66 -2.52 -68.42
CA ASN A 248 -13.60 -1.86 -67.67
C ASN A 248 -13.98 -0.42 -67.25
N VAL A 249 -14.58 0.40 -68.13
CA VAL A 249 -15.00 1.77 -67.81
C VAL A 249 -16.06 1.81 -66.72
N GLU A 250 -16.99 0.86 -66.73
CA GLU A 250 -18.01 0.72 -65.67
C GLU A 250 -17.36 0.28 -64.33
N ALA A 251 -16.50 -0.75 -64.36
CA ALA A 251 -15.78 -1.21 -63.20
C ALA A 251 -14.91 -0.11 -62.56
N ILE A 252 -14.17 0.62 -63.38
CA ILE A 252 -13.33 1.76 -62.95
C ILE A 252 -14.24 2.83 -62.25
N SER A 253 -15.39 3.10 -62.83
CA SER A 253 -16.30 4.13 -62.30
C SER A 253 -16.87 3.71 -60.91
N ARG A 254 -17.20 2.43 -60.77
CA ARG A 254 -17.65 1.84 -59.47
C ARG A 254 -16.53 1.85 -58.43
N THR A 255 -15.36 1.30 -58.75
CA THR A 255 -14.21 1.26 -57.84
C THR A 255 -13.75 2.67 -57.43
N TRP A 256 -13.81 3.64 -58.39
CA TRP A 256 -13.55 5.03 -58.06
C TRP A 256 -14.53 5.63 -57.07
N ALA A 257 -15.84 5.35 -57.22
CA ALA A 257 -16.83 5.81 -56.29
C ALA A 257 -16.62 5.21 -54.89
N GLU A 258 -16.26 3.93 -54.85
CA GLU A 258 -15.91 3.26 -53.58
C GLU A 258 -14.67 3.89 -52.94
N TYR A 259 -13.61 4.16 -53.71
CA TYR A 259 -12.40 4.84 -53.26
C TYR A 259 -12.70 6.23 -52.69
N MET A 260 -13.48 7.03 -53.39
CA MET A 260 -13.89 8.40 -52.96
C MET A 260 -14.78 8.40 -51.70
N ALA A 261 -15.37 7.26 -51.36
CA ALA A 261 -16.17 7.10 -50.14
C ALA A 261 -15.32 6.71 -48.90
N THR A 262 -14.02 6.37 -49.09
CA THR A 262 -13.09 6.10 -48.00
C THR A 262 -12.60 7.40 -47.36
N TYR A 263 -11.88 7.29 -46.21
CA TYR A 263 -11.29 8.48 -45.59
C TYR A 263 -10.09 8.99 -46.44
N LEU A 264 -10.22 10.16 -47.02
CA LEU A 264 -9.19 10.85 -47.78
C LEU A 264 -8.55 11.98 -46.98
N THR A 265 -7.23 12.05 -46.99
CA THR A 265 -6.54 13.24 -46.46
C THR A 265 -6.76 14.45 -47.38
N PRO A 266 -6.59 15.69 -46.90
CA PRO A 266 -6.70 16.87 -47.73
C PRO A 266 -5.79 16.86 -48.97
N GLU A 267 -4.55 16.35 -48.84
CA GLU A 267 -3.60 16.18 -49.93
C GLU A 267 -4.12 15.14 -50.94
N GLU A 268 -4.59 14.02 -50.46
CA GLU A 268 -5.16 12.94 -51.27
C GLU A 268 -6.39 13.39 -52.05
N LYS A 269 -7.32 14.08 -51.35
CA LYS A 269 -8.55 14.61 -51.98
C LYS A 269 -8.22 15.58 -53.14
N MET A 270 -7.24 16.46 -52.97
CA MET A 270 -6.84 17.40 -54.01
C MET A 270 -6.32 16.65 -55.24
N VAL A 271 -5.46 15.63 -55.09
CA VAL A 271 -4.98 14.84 -56.22
C VAL A 271 -6.07 13.99 -56.86
N ALA A 272 -7.03 13.47 -56.04
CA ALA A 272 -8.17 12.71 -56.53
C ALA A 272 -9.12 13.58 -57.36
N ASP A 273 -9.36 14.82 -56.95
CA ASP A 273 -10.17 15.79 -57.69
C ASP A 273 -9.51 16.17 -59.03
N ASP A 274 -8.16 16.21 -59.13
CA ASP A 274 -7.42 16.44 -60.38
C ASP A 274 -7.41 15.20 -61.29
N PHE A 275 -7.34 14.00 -60.72
CA PHE A 275 -7.38 12.75 -61.49
C PHE A 275 -8.69 12.52 -62.21
N ALA A 276 -9.84 12.83 -61.57
CA ALA A 276 -11.15 12.51 -62.12
C ALA A 276 -11.41 13.11 -63.51
N PRO A 277 -11.13 14.39 -63.80
CA PRO A 277 -11.27 14.99 -65.16
C PRO A 277 -10.25 14.43 -66.15
N LYS A 278 -9.02 14.10 -65.70
CA LYS A 278 -7.98 13.52 -66.57
C LYS A 278 -8.40 12.10 -67.03
N ARG A 279 -8.90 11.29 -66.11
CA ARG A 279 -9.46 9.96 -66.44
C ARG A 279 -10.63 10.08 -67.42
N LYS A 280 -11.53 11.02 -67.20
CA LYS A 280 -12.67 11.25 -68.08
C LYS A 280 -12.19 11.68 -69.52
N ASN A 281 -11.20 12.58 -69.59
CA ASN A 281 -10.63 13.01 -70.86
C ASN A 281 -9.98 11.83 -71.62
N TYR A 282 -9.27 10.95 -70.88
CA TYR A 282 -8.69 9.76 -71.50
C TYR A 282 -9.78 8.84 -72.11
N VAL A 283 -10.88 8.59 -71.39
CA VAL A 283 -11.99 7.79 -71.94
C VAL A 283 -12.66 8.46 -73.09
N ASP A 284 -13.00 9.75 -72.99
CA ASP A 284 -13.83 10.47 -73.99
C ASP A 284 -13.05 10.89 -75.24
N LYS A 285 -11.70 11.18 -75.14
CA LYS A 285 -10.89 11.68 -76.23
C LYS A 285 -9.94 10.64 -76.82
N ALA A 286 -9.73 9.49 -76.16
CA ALA A 286 -8.89 8.43 -76.64
C ALA A 286 -9.61 7.08 -76.80
N ILE A 287 -10.23 6.58 -75.75
CA ILE A 287 -10.78 5.24 -75.77
C ILE A 287 -12.06 5.13 -76.62
N LYS A 288 -13.05 6.01 -76.41
CA LYS A 288 -14.27 5.99 -77.23
C LYS A 288 -14.00 6.31 -78.71
N PRO A 289 -13.19 7.33 -79.08
CA PRO A 289 -12.81 7.52 -80.47
C PRO A 289 -12.02 6.34 -81.08
N GLY A 290 -11.13 5.70 -80.26
CA GLY A 290 -10.43 4.53 -80.68
C GLY A 290 -11.34 3.35 -81.05
N LEU A 291 -12.38 3.10 -80.27
CA LEU A 291 -13.43 2.10 -80.60
C LEU A 291 -14.17 2.46 -81.90
N ALA A 292 -14.51 3.73 -82.08
CA ALA A 292 -15.20 4.20 -83.31
C ALA A 292 -14.32 3.99 -84.55
N LEU A 293 -13.01 4.42 -84.47
CA LEU A 293 -12.05 4.23 -85.59
C LEU A 293 -11.81 2.74 -85.91
N LEU A 294 -11.80 1.85 -84.87
CA LEU A 294 -11.70 0.39 -85.06
C LEU A 294 -12.93 -0.12 -85.84
N ALA A 295 -14.14 0.27 -85.44
CA ALA A 295 -15.40 -0.08 -86.07
C ALA A 295 -15.47 0.36 -87.54
N ASP A 296 -15.05 1.59 -87.78
CA ASP A 296 -14.96 2.20 -89.14
C ASP A 296 -13.80 1.65 -90.02
N ARG A 297 -12.98 0.73 -89.45
CA ARG A 297 -11.81 0.15 -90.10
C ARG A 297 -10.75 1.20 -90.49
N LYS A 298 -10.69 2.32 -89.79
CA LYS A 298 -9.70 3.41 -89.99
C LYS A 298 -8.41 3.11 -89.17
N TYR A 299 -7.70 2.06 -89.56
CA TYR A 299 -6.59 1.49 -88.78
C TYR A 299 -5.40 2.44 -88.65
N ASP A 300 -5.07 3.26 -89.65
CA ASP A 300 -3.95 4.22 -89.56
C ASP A 300 -4.28 5.41 -88.65
N GLU A 301 -5.53 5.87 -88.71
CA GLU A 301 -6.00 6.89 -87.75
C GLU A 301 -6.02 6.40 -86.34
N LEU A 302 -6.41 5.12 -86.15
CA LEU A 302 -6.41 4.47 -84.81
C LEU A 302 -4.95 4.32 -84.31
N ASP A 303 -4.04 3.91 -85.10
CA ASP A 303 -2.61 3.77 -84.70
C ASP A 303 -2.00 5.12 -84.31
N THR A 304 -2.30 6.17 -85.14
CA THR A 304 -1.91 7.55 -84.81
C THR A 304 -2.54 8.05 -83.48
N LEU A 305 -3.80 7.75 -83.23
CA LEU A 305 -4.47 8.09 -82.01
C LEU A 305 -3.84 7.40 -80.80
N LEU A 306 -3.61 6.07 -80.90
CA LEU A 306 -3.03 5.27 -79.80
C LEU A 306 -1.60 5.66 -79.50
N ALA A 307 -0.75 5.82 -80.52
CA ALA A 307 0.66 6.20 -80.38
C ALA A 307 0.83 7.64 -79.88
N GLY A 308 -0.12 8.52 -80.17
CA GLY A 308 -0.04 9.95 -79.88
C GLY A 308 -0.89 10.32 -78.61
N SER A 309 -2.07 10.89 -78.91
CA SER A 309 -2.90 11.50 -77.84
C SER A 309 -3.42 10.52 -76.75
N ALA A 310 -3.66 9.24 -77.10
CA ALA A 310 -4.09 8.25 -76.11
C ALA A 310 -3.01 8.01 -75.05
N ASN A 311 -1.72 7.83 -75.49
CA ASN A 311 -0.62 7.69 -74.58
C ASN A 311 -0.37 8.93 -73.73
N GLN A 312 -0.53 10.15 -74.32
CA GLN A 312 -0.37 11.39 -73.55
C GLN A 312 -1.47 11.55 -72.48
N LEU A 313 -2.74 11.30 -72.83
CA LEU A 313 -3.87 11.42 -71.88
C LEU A 313 -3.78 10.36 -70.78
N PHE A 314 -3.35 9.13 -71.11
CA PHE A 314 -3.09 8.09 -70.15
C PHE A 314 -1.93 8.49 -69.18
N ALA A 315 -0.83 9.03 -69.72
CA ALA A 315 0.30 9.45 -68.90
C ALA A 315 -0.08 10.54 -67.89
N LEU A 316 -0.89 11.51 -68.31
CA LEU A 316 -1.42 12.57 -67.41
C LEU A 316 -2.29 12.03 -66.30
N ALA A 317 -3.16 11.06 -66.55
CA ALA A 317 -3.96 10.40 -65.55
C ALA A 317 -3.11 9.49 -64.63
N LYS A 318 -2.16 8.78 -65.24
CA LYS A 318 -1.23 7.91 -64.49
C LYS A 318 -0.35 8.67 -63.51
N GLU A 319 0.10 9.88 -63.84
CA GLU A 319 0.87 10.72 -62.93
C GLU A 319 0.13 10.98 -61.63
N ASP A 320 -1.15 11.33 -61.69
CA ASP A 320 -1.96 11.54 -60.47
C ASP A 320 -2.24 10.23 -59.76
N MET A 321 -2.48 9.13 -60.48
CA MET A 321 -2.61 7.79 -59.89
C MET A 321 -1.36 7.39 -59.10
N ASP A 322 -0.18 7.63 -59.65
CA ASP A 322 1.09 7.34 -58.97
C ASP A 322 1.27 8.22 -57.71
N LYS A 323 0.81 9.48 -57.72
CA LYS A 323 0.77 10.36 -56.55
C LYS A 323 -0.18 9.81 -55.51
N LEU A 324 -1.38 9.39 -55.86
CA LEU A 324 -2.35 8.79 -54.93
C LEU A 324 -1.78 7.53 -54.26
N VAL A 325 -1.17 6.64 -55.05
CA VAL A 325 -0.48 5.46 -54.53
C VAL A 325 0.63 5.85 -53.55
N ALA A 326 1.46 6.85 -53.90
CA ALA A 326 2.54 7.31 -53.04
C ALA A 326 2.01 7.91 -51.71
N ILE A 327 0.89 8.66 -51.74
CA ILE A 327 0.24 9.18 -50.56
C ILE A 327 -0.26 8.03 -49.67
N GLN A 328 -0.93 7.02 -50.25
CA GLN A 328 -1.39 5.86 -49.47
C GLN A 328 -0.26 5.14 -48.74
N VAL A 329 0.89 4.91 -49.44
CA VAL A 329 2.08 4.27 -48.86
C VAL A 329 2.70 5.15 -47.76
N LYS A 330 2.79 6.48 -47.98
CA LYS A 330 3.32 7.45 -47.01
C LYS A 330 2.47 7.46 -45.74
N GLU A 331 1.12 7.54 -45.87
CA GLU A 331 0.20 7.57 -44.75
C GLU A 331 0.17 6.22 -43.99
N ALA A 332 0.21 5.08 -44.70
CA ALA A 332 0.32 3.78 -44.07
C ALA A 332 1.60 3.65 -43.23
N LYS A 333 2.73 4.16 -43.72
CA LYS A 333 4.00 4.20 -43.01
C LYS A 333 3.90 5.10 -41.75
N ALA A 334 3.30 6.28 -41.89
CA ALA A 334 3.11 7.20 -40.74
C ALA A 334 2.25 6.60 -39.64
N LEU A 335 1.16 5.90 -39.98
CA LEU A 335 0.32 5.17 -39.04
C LEU A 335 1.10 4.06 -38.33
N TYR A 336 1.90 3.28 -39.07
CA TYR A 336 2.73 2.22 -38.49
C TYR A 336 3.77 2.79 -37.50
N GLU A 337 4.53 3.83 -37.89
CA GLU A 337 5.51 4.47 -37.00
C GLU A 337 4.86 5.12 -35.78
N GLY A 338 3.64 5.64 -35.92
CA GLY A 338 2.82 6.14 -34.82
C GLY A 338 2.45 5.04 -33.83
N ALA A 339 1.96 3.91 -34.35
CA ALA A 339 1.62 2.74 -33.57
C ALA A 339 2.81 2.16 -32.81
N GLU A 340 3.97 2.06 -33.45
CA GLU A 340 5.21 1.58 -32.84
C GLU A 340 5.66 2.47 -31.68
N ARG A 341 5.64 3.79 -31.86
CA ARG A 341 5.96 4.74 -30.78
C ARG A 341 5.00 4.59 -29.60
N GLN A 342 3.70 4.50 -29.87
CA GLN A 342 2.69 4.33 -28.83
C GLN A 342 2.86 3.00 -28.08
N TYR A 343 3.16 1.92 -28.79
CA TYR A 343 3.47 0.61 -28.20
C TYR A 343 4.64 0.68 -27.20
N VAL A 344 5.76 1.33 -27.60
CA VAL A 344 6.95 1.48 -26.73
C VAL A 344 6.61 2.29 -25.48
N ILE A 345 5.83 3.37 -25.61
CA ILE A 345 5.40 4.19 -24.48
C ILE A 345 4.53 3.37 -23.52
N VAL A 346 3.49 2.69 -24.02
CA VAL A 346 2.57 1.88 -23.21
C VAL A 346 3.32 0.73 -22.53
N LEU A 347 4.20 0.06 -23.23
CA LEU A 347 5.04 -1.02 -22.68
C LEU A 347 5.93 -0.50 -21.55
N SER A 348 6.62 0.62 -21.77
CA SER A 348 7.51 1.23 -20.77
C SER A 348 6.75 1.66 -19.51
N LEU A 349 5.60 2.30 -19.69
CA LEU A 349 4.73 2.69 -18.58
C LEU A 349 4.19 1.47 -17.81
N SER A 350 3.81 0.40 -18.52
CA SER A 350 3.33 -0.83 -17.91
C SER A 350 4.41 -1.51 -17.07
N ILE A 351 5.63 -1.60 -17.59
CA ILE A 351 6.80 -2.15 -16.86
C ILE A 351 7.10 -1.28 -15.63
N ALA A 352 7.10 0.05 -15.77
CA ALA A 352 7.34 0.96 -14.66
C ALA A 352 6.27 0.81 -13.56
N LEU A 353 4.99 0.74 -13.91
CA LEU A 353 3.89 0.51 -12.97
C LEU A 353 4.02 -0.83 -12.25
N LEU A 354 4.35 -1.91 -12.97
CA LEU A 354 4.57 -3.22 -12.35
C LEU A 354 5.75 -3.19 -11.38
N ALA A 355 6.87 -2.56 -11.76
CA ALA A 355 8.03 -2.42 -10.89
C ALA A 355 7.69 -1.62 -9.61
N ILE A 356 7.00 -0.49 -9.75
CA ILE A 356 6.54 0.32 -8.61
C ILE A 356 5.60 -0.49 -7.71
N GLY A 357 4.64 -1.21 -8.29
CA GLY A 357 3.70 -2.06 -7.54
C GLY A 357 4.40 -3.16 -6.75
N LEU A 358 5.40 -3.83 -7.35
CA LEU A 358 6.22 -4.85 -6.68
C LEU A 358 7.08 -4.25 -5.56
N LEU A 359 7.73 -3.11 -5.79
CA LEU A 359 8.56 -2.45 -4.79
C LEU A 359 7.73 -1.96 -3.60
N LEU A 360 6.60 -1.32 -3.85
CA LEU A 360 5.67 -0.87 -2.79
C LEU A 360 5.08 -2.06 -2.03
N GLY A 361 4.59 -3.08 -2.73
CA GLY A 361 4.06 -4.29 -2.12
C GLY A 361 5.09 -5.03 -1.29
N GLY A 362 6.31 -5.19 -1.80
CA GLY A 362 7.44 -5.78 -1.10
C GLY A 362 7.83 -4.98 0.15
N TRP A 363 7.93 -3.66 0.03
CA TRP A 363 8.23 -2.79 1.18
C TRP A 363 7.16 -2.87 2.27
N ILE A 364 5.87 -2.74 1.91
CA ILE A 364 4.76 -2.88 2.86
C ILE A 364 4.73 -4.28 3.47
N GLY A 365 4.98 -5.32 2.66
CA GLY A 365 5.06 -6.71 3.12
C GLY A 365 6.15 -6.93 4.16
N ILE A 366 7.37 -6.45 3.90
CA ILE A 366 8.51 -6.53 4.84
C ILE A 366 8.18 -5.78 6.14
N GLN A 367 7.60 -4.57 6.04
CA GLN A 367 7.19 -3.82 7.23
C GLN A 367 6.12 -4.55 8.04
N THR A 368 5.19 -5.23 7.37
CA THR A 368 4.14 -6.02 8.03
C THR A 368 4.73 -7.25 8.72
N ILE A 369 5.61 -7.99 8.05
CA ILE A 369 6.31 -9.17 8.64
C ILE A 369 7.10 -8.76 9.88
N ARG A 370 7.86 -7.65 9.82
CA ARG A 370 8.62 -7.13 10.97
C ARG A 370 7.71 -6.67 12.11
N ALA A 371 6.55 -6.12 11.77
CA ALA A 371 5.58 -5.65 12.75
C ALA A 371 4.87 -6.79 13.48
N ILE A 372 4.82 -7.98 12.91
CA ILE A 372 4.21 -9.17 13.51
C ILE A 372 5.28 -10.05 14.18
N GLY A 373 6.35 -10.38 13.46
CA GLY A 373 7.32 -11.39 13.88
C GLY A 373 8.01 -11.05 15.19
N ARG A 374 8.59 -9.84 15.30
CA ARG A 374 9.29 -9.41 16.52
C ARG A 374 8.40 -9.35 17.77
N PRO A 375 7.22 -8.72 17.75
CA PRO A 375 6.36 -8.71 18.95
C PRO A 375 5.81 -10.09 19.31
N LEU A 376 5.57 -10.96 18.34
CA LEU A 376 5.13 -12.34 18.60
C LEU A 376 6.23 -13.18 19.27
N GLU A 377 7.48 -12.99 18.84
CA GLU A 377 8.64 -13.60 19.48
C GLU A 377 8.84 -13.10 20.92
N GLN A 378 8.65 -11.79 21.15
CA GLN A 378 8.66 -11.21 22.50
C GLN A 378 7.54 -11.79 23.37
N LEU A 379 6.33 -11.96 22.82
CA LEU A 379 5.21 -12.57 23.51
C LEU A 379 5.54 -14.00 23.94
N ASN A 380 6.03 -14.81 23.03
CA ASN A 380 6.44 -16.20 23.32
C ASN A 380 7.55 -16.25 24.36
N GLY A 381 8.59 -15.41 24.21
CA GLY A 381 9.69 -15.33 25.18
C GLY A 381 9.22 -14.89 26.58
N ALA A 382 8.25 -13.97 26.66
CA ALA A 382 7.65 -13.55 27.92
C ALA A 382 6.87 -14.70 28.60
N MET A 383 6.07 -15.43 27.81
CA MET A 383 5.31 -16.58 28.33
C MET A 383 6.24 -17.69 28.86
N VAL A 384 7.34 -17.99 28.17
CA VAL A 384 8.35 -18.96 28.64
C VAL A 384 8.98 -18.51 29.96
N LYS A 385 9.37 -17.24 30.09
CA LYS A 385 9.92 -16.71 31.36
C LYS A 385 8.93 -16.78 32.51
N ILE A 386 7.67 -16.49 32.27
CA ILE A 386 6.59 -16.62 33.26
C ILE A 386 6.44 -18.09 33.69
N ALA A 387 6.45 -19.03 32.75
CA ALA A 387 6.38 -20.46 33.04
C ALA A 387 7.57 -20.95 33.87
N GLN A 388 8.74 -20.33 33.72
CA GLN A 388 9.93 -20.58 34.54
C GLN A 388 9.88 -19.90 35.92
N GLY A 389 8.81 -19.16 36.24
CA GLY A 389 8.68 -18.43 37.50
C GLY A 389 9.47 -17.13 37.58
N LEU A 390 9.96 -16.60 36.46
CA LEU A 390 10.70 -15.34 36.36
C LEU A 390 9.74 -14.17 36.19
N PHE A 391 9.12 -13.72 37.28
CA PHE A 391 8.09 -12.67 37.26
C PHE A 391 8.64 -11.24 37.27
N ASN A 392 9.94 -11.05 37.38
CA ASN A 392 10.63 -9.77 37.31
C ASN A 392 11.13 -9.42 35.90
N SER A 393 10.90 -10.30 34.90
CA SER A 393 11.35 -10.06 33.54
C SER A 393 10.53 -8.95 32.86
N ARG A 394 11.22 -8.09 32.11
CA ARG A 394 10.58 -7.00 31.37
C ARG A 394 9.81 -7.52 30.15
N ILE A 395 8.58 -7.09 29.99
CA ILE A 395 7.80 -7.24 28.77
C ILE A 395 7.65 -5.85 28.13
N ALA A 396 8.34 -5.62 27.01
CA ALA A 396 8.25 -4.35 26.30
C ALA A 396 6.99 -4.36 25.40
N VAL A 397 6.16 -3.34 25.51
CA VAL A 397 5.00 -3.13 24.65
C VAL A 397 5.22 -1.89 23.84
N GLU A 398 5.65 -2.05 22.58
CA GLU A 398 6.01 -0.90 21.73
C GLU A 398 4.82 -0.31 20.96
N LYS A 399 3.76 -1.08 20.73
CA LYS A 399 2.63 -0.68 19.90
C LYS A 399 1.30 -0.97 20.59
N ASP A 400 0.25 -0.24 20.18
CA ASP A 400 -1.12 -0.41 20.69
C ASP A 400 -2.00 -1.08 19.60
N ASP A 401 -1.45 -2.16 19.01
CA ASP A 401 -2.16 -3.05 18.10
C ASP A 401 -2.60 -4.33 18.84
N GLU A 402 -3.17 -5.29 18.11
CA GLU A 402 -3.69 -6.53 18.67
C GLU A 402 -2.63 -7.32 19.44
N ILE A 403 -1.37 -7.30 18.96
CA ILE A 403 -0.25 -7.98 19.65
C ILE A 403 0.19 -7.18 20.87
N GLY A 404 0.19 -5.86 20.81
CA GLY A 404 0.45 -4.99 21.96
C GLY A 404 -0.58 -5.19 23.08
N ILE A 405 -1.84 -5.40 22.73
CA ILE A 405 -2.89 -5.76 23.70
C ILE A 405 -2.58 -7.13 24.34
N ALA A 406 -2.21 -8.12 23.53
CA ALA A 406 -1.84 -9.44 24.04
C ALA A 406 -0.62 -9.38 24.98
N LEU A 407 0.41 -8.62 24.64
CA LEU A 407 1.57 -8.38 25.49
C LEU A 407 1.19 -7.72 26.83
N ARG A 408 0.27 -6.74 26.82
CA ARG A 408 -0.24 -6.14 28.07
C ARG A 408 -1.01 -7.14 28.95
N ASN A 409 -1.79 -8.03 28.34
CA ASN A 409 -2.47 -9.07 29.08
C ASN A 409 -1.48 -10.06 29.74
N VAL A 410 -0.38 -10.38 29.02
CA VAL A 410 0.69 -11.19 29.59
C VAL A 410 1.45 -10.44 30.69
N GLN A 411 1.67 -9.13 30.59
CA GLN A 411 2.17 -8.30 31.70
C GLN A 411 1.26 -8.35 32.92
N ALA A 412 -0.05 -8.26 32.73
CA ALA A 412 -1.02 -8.34 33.82
C ALA A 412 -1.00 -9.73 34.49
N MET A 413 -0.89 -10.80 33.69
CA MET A 413 -0.74 -12.17 34.19
C MET A 413 0.56 -12.34 34.96
N GLN A 414 1.69 -11.86 34.43
CA GLN A 414 2.98 -11.83 35.11
C GLN A 414 2.89 -11.12 36.46
N ALA A 415 2.26 -9.93 36.47
CA ALA A 415 2.05 -9.17 37.69
C ALA A 415 1.23 -9.93 38.70
N LYS A 416 0.13 -10.59 38.29
CA LYS A 416 -0.69 -11.39 39.17
C LYS A 416 0.04 -12.57 39.78
N LEU A 417 0.71 -13.37 38.95
CA LEU A 417 1.45 -14.56 39.42
C LEU A 417 2.63 -14.19 40.34
N GLY A 418 3.34 -13.10 40.04
CA GLY A 418 4.39 -12.58 40.89
C GLY A 418 3.86 -12.09 42.21
N PHE A 419 2.68 -11.41 42.21
CA PHE A 419 1.99 -11.00 43.43
C PHE A 419 1.60 -12.20 44.28
N ASP A 420 0.91 -13.18 43.69
CA ASP A 420 0.41 -14.36 44.44
C ASP A 420 1.57 -15.13 45.08
N ARG A 421 2.72 -15.28 44.37
CA ARG A 421 3.93 -15.90 44.90
C ARG A 421 4.52 -15.15 46.11
N GLU A 422 4.67 -13.83 46.00
CA GLU A 422 5.20 -13.04 47.15
C GLU A 422 4.24 -12.98 48.33
N SER A 423 2.94 -12.88 48.07
CA SER A 423 1.91 -12.94 49.12
C SER A 423 1.92 -14.28 49.84
N GLN A 424 2.14 -15.38 49.09
CA GLN A 424 2.23 -16.71 49.71
C GLN A 424 3.49 -16.86 50.57
N LYS A 425 4.65 -16.40 50.12
CA LYS A 425 5.88 -16.37 50.90
C LYS A 425 5.72 -15.57 52.22
N ASP A 426 5.10 -14.39 52.13
CA ASP A 426 4.86 -13.58 53.33
C ASP A 426 3.91 -14.28 54.31
N MET A 427 2.89 -14.97 53.81
CA MET A 427 1.98 -15.74 54.67
C MET A 427 2.71 -16.88 55.35
N GLU A 428 3.55 -17.65 54.63
CA GLU A 428 4.36 -18.72 55.18
C GLU A 428 5.32 -18.22 56.27
N LYS A 429 6.00 -17.05 56.04
CA LYS A 429 6.84 -16.42 57.05
C LYS A 429 6.05 -16.03 58.33
N ARG A 430 4.88 -15.39 58.15
CA ARG A 430 4.02 -15.00 59.29
C ARG A 430 3.57 -16.19 60.07
N VAL A 431 3.16 -17.29 59.42
CA VAL A 431 2.79 -18.56 60.09
C VAL A 431 3.99 -19.16 60.81
N ALA A 432 5.19 -19.12 60.22
CA ALA A 432 6.42 -19.64 60.88
C ALA A 432 6.80 -18.82 62.12
N ILE A 433 6.68 -17.48 62.07
CA ILE A 433 6.93 -16.58 63.19
C ILE A 433 5.88 -16.83 64.30
N GLN A 434 4.59 -16.96 63.96
CA GLN A 434 3.55 -17.26 64.91
C GLN A 434 3.78 -18.60 65.61
N ARG A 435 4.06 -19.67 64.87
CA ARG A 435 4.39 -20.97 65.45
C ARG A 435 5.58 -20.91 66.39
N LYS A 436 6.64 -20.13 66.05
CA LYS A 436 7.78 -19.94 66.94
C LYS A 436 7.40 -19.20 68.22
N ALA A 437 6.57 -18.16 68.12
CA ALA A 437 6.06 -17.45 69.29
C ALA A 437 5.20 -18.33 70.17
N ASP A 438 4.29 -19.13 69.57
CA ASP A 438 3.42 -20.07 70.29
C ASP A 438 4.28 -21.16 70.99
N MET A 439 5.34 -21.68 70.35
CA MET A 439 6.24 -22.63 70.97
C MET A 439 7.02 -22.01 72.14
N HIS A 440 7.50 -20.76 72.00
CA HIS A 440 8.17 -20.07 73.10
C HIS A 440 7.22 -19.85 74.30
N LYS A 441 5.98 -19.49 74.03
CA LYS A 441 4.96 -19.34 75.07
C LYS A 441 4.65 -20.65 75.78
N LEU A 442 4.48 -21.75 75.02
CA LEU A 442 4.28 -23.09 75.53
C LEU A 442 5.45 -23.58 76.42
N ALA A 443 6.71 -23.30 75.95
CA ALA A 443 7.92 -23.61 76.72
C ALA A 443 7.94 -22.80 78.04
N GLY A 444 7.65 -21.52 78.02
CA GLY A 444 7.53 -20.67 79.26
C GLY A 444 6.43 -21.11 80.17
N ASP A 445 5.25 -21.46 79.66
CA ASP A 445 4.12 -21.98 80.47
C ASP A 445 4.51 -23.37 81.06
N PHE A 446 5.26 -24.21 80.35
CA PHE A 446 5.76 -25.47 80.85
C PHE A 446 6.83 -25.29 81.94
N GLU A 447 7.81 -24.37 81.73
CA GLU A 447 8.81 -24.05 82.78
C GLU A 447 8.16 -23.46 84.03
N ALA A 448 7.13 -22.62 83.92
CA ALA A 448 6.36 -22.12 85.10
C ALA A 448 5.63 -23.24 85.82
N ALA A 449 4.96 -24.14 85.07
CA ALA A 449 4.26 -25.27 85.65
C ALA A 449 5.19 -26.28 86.36
N VAL A 450 6.42 -26.48 85.85
CA VAL A 450 7.42 -27.33 86.54
C VAL A 450 8.02 -26.63 87.74
N GLY A 451 8.19 -25.29 87.73
CA GLY A 451 8.65 -24.51 88.86
C GLY A 451 7.71 -24.50 89.97
N ASP A 452 6.42 -24.60 89.77
CA ASP A 452 5.36 -24.71 90.81
C ASP A 452 5.26 -26.09 91.45
N ILE A 453 5.93 -27.11 90.92
CA ILE A 453 5.92 -28.51 91.40
C ILE A 453 7.16 -28.83 92.26
N ILE A 454 8.22 -28.02 92.23
CA ILE A 454 9.40 -28.17 93.07
C ILE A 454 9.34 -27.22 94.27
#